data_4072cabedfa36268d7a7584ed8f22d1c
#
_entry.id   4072cabedfa36268d7a7584ed8f22d1c
#
_cell.length_a   1.000
_cell.length_b   1.000
_cell.length_c   1.000
_cell.angle_alpha   90.00
_cell.angle_beta   90.00
_cell.angle_gamma   90.00
#
_symmetry.space_group_name_H-M   'P 1'
#
loop_
_entity.id
_entity.type
_entity.pdbx_description
1 polymer ?
#
loop_
_entity_poly.entity_id
_entity_poly.type
_entity_poly.pdbx_seq_one_letter_code
_entity_poly.pdbx_strand_id
1 'polypeptide(L)'
;PKDWSINQQSQSGEDHIKTFINNYKKFKFENFLNEEEGNYIAYEPIGVCALITPWNWPINQIALKVLPALAAGCTMILKPSEIAPLSGMLFAEMIHEAGFPKGVFNLINGDGPGVGTSLSSHPNVDMVSFTGSTRAGKLITKNAADTIKRVSLELGGKGANIVFADADEKAVKRGVRRVFNNSGQSCNAPTRLLVEKSIY
;
A
#
# COMPACT_ATOMS: atom_id res chain seq x y z
N PRO A 1 10.13 -18.60 -7.43
CA PRO A 1 9.57 -19.95 -7.63
C PRO A 1 8.06 -19.87 -7.74
N LYS A 2 7.42 -20.73 -8.56
CA LYS A 2 5.98 -20.71 -8.82
C LYS A 2 5.15 -20.84 -7.54
N ASP A 3 5.48 -21.80 -6.69
CA ASP A 3 4.76 -22.04 -5.44
C ASP A 3 4.82 -20.82 -4.49
N TRP A 4 5.95 -20.12 -4.48
CA TRP A 4 6.09 -18.92 -3.69
C TRP A 4 5.23 -17.77 -4.23
N SER A 5 5.17 -17.63 -5.56
CA SER A 5 4.31 -16.62 -6.20
C SER A 5 2.82 -16.87 -5.92
N ILE A 6 2.38 -18.13 -5.92
CA ILE A 6 1.00 -18.48 -5.60
C ILE A 6 0.70 -18.30 -4.10
N ASN A 7 1.50 -18.96 -3.24
CA ASN A 7 1.18 -19.12 -1.81
C ASN A 7 1.59 -17.91 -0.96
N GLN A 8 2.36 -16.96 -1.51
CA GLN A 8 2.79 -15.76 -0.79
C GLN A 8 2.36 -14.50 -1.52
N GLN A 9 2.76 -14.31 -2.77
CA GLN A 9 2.49 -13.08 -3.51
C GLN A 9 0.99 -12.91 -3.81
N SER A 10 0.37 -13.87 -4.49
CA SER A 10 -1.05 -13.81 -4.84
C SER A 10 -1.93 -13.95 -3.60
N GLN A 11 -1.60 -14.90 -2.71
CA GLN A 11 -2.35 -15.13 -1.49
C GLN A 11 -2.41 -13.89 -0.59
N SER A 12 -1.31 -13.13 -0.47
CA SER A 12 -1.33 -11.91 0.35
C SER A 12 -2.31 -10.86 -0.17
N GLY A 13 -2.48 -10.75 -1.49
CA GLY A 13 -3.49 -9.88 -2.09
C GLY A 13 -4.91 -10.32 -1.75
N GLU A 14 -5.19 -11.62 -1.91
CA GLU A 14 -6.49 -12.22 -1.57
C GLU A 14 -6.84 -12.04 -0.09
N ASP A 15 -5.89 -12.28 0.81
CA ASP A 15 -6.08 -12.12 2.26
C ASP A 15 -6.42 -10.67 2.63
N HIS A 16 -5.78 -9.69 1.98
CA HIS A 16 -6.11 -8.29 2.16
C HIS A 16 -7.52 -7.96 1.67
N ILE A 17 -7.93 -8.49 0.50
CA ILE A 17 -9.29 -8.31 -0.02
C ILE A 17 -10.32 -8.84 0.98
N LYS A 18 -10.16 -10.07 1.46
CA LYS A 18 -11.06 -10.69 2.44
C LYS A 18 -11.13 -9.90 3.75
N THR A 19 -9.97 -9.54 4.28
CA THR A 19 -9.88 -8.76 5.52
C THR A 19 -10.55 -7.39 5.36
N PHE A 20 -10.33 -6.74 4.22
CA PHE A 20 -10.89 -5.44 3.94
C PHE A 20 -12.41 -5.49 3.84
N ILE A 21 -12.97 -6.47 3.12
CA ILE A 21 -14.42 -6.67 3.01
C ILE A 21 -15.06 -6.87 4.40
N ASN A 22 -14.43 -7.67 5.26
CA ASN A 22 -14.92 -7.90 6.61
C ASN A 22 -14.90 -6.64 7.49
N ASN A 23 -13.89 -5.80 7.33
CA ASN A 23 -13.78 -4.52 8.06
C ASN A 23 -14.76 -3.50 7.50
N TYR A 24 -14.89 -3.41 6.17
CA TYR A 24 -15.83 -2.51 5.50
C TYR A 24 -17.28 -2.72 5.94
N LYS A 25 -17.71 -3.97 6.09
CA LYS A 25 -19.08 -4.29 6.57
C LYS A 25 -19.39 -3.74 7.97
N LYS A 26 -18.37 -3.46 8.76
CA LYS A 26 -18.47 -2.95 10.14
C LYS A 26 -18.16 -1.46 10.25
N PHE A 27 -17.63 -0.86 9.19
CA PHE A 27 -17.26 0.54 9.18
C PHE A 27 -18.48 1.44 9.11
N LYS A 28 -18.53 2.43 9.98
CA LYS A 28 -19.58 3.45 9.99
C LYS A 28 -19.04 4.72 9.36
N PHE A 29 -19.63 5.14 8.25
CA PHE A 29 -19.26 6.39 7.59
C PHE A 29 -19.75 7.63 8.31
N GLU A 30 -20.72 7.46 9.22
CA GLU A 30 -21.21 8.51 10.10
C GLU A 30 -21.18 8.01 11.56
N ASN A 31 -20.67 8.82 12.45
CA ASN A 31 -20.61 8.54 13.88
C ASN A 31 -21.06 9.78 14.66
N PHE A 32 -22.12 9.67 15.44
CA PHE A 32 -22.55 10.74 16.34
C PHE A 32 -21.57 10.87 17.51
N LEU A 33 -21.14 12.10 17.77
CA LEU A 33 -20.35 12.46 18.95
C LEU A 33 -21.28 12.82 20.12
N ASN A 34 -22.36 13.52 19.80
CA ASN A 34 -23.44 13.86 20.71
C ASN A 34 -24.75 13.89 19.91
N GLU A 35 -25.64 12.93 20.16
CA GLU A 35 -26.94 12.82 19.47
C GLU A 35 -27.88 13.97 19.81
N GLU A 36 -27.87 14.47 21.08
CA GLU A 36 -28.73 15.56 21.54
C GLU A 36 -28.38 16.90 20.88
N GLU A 37 -27.07 17.12 20.60
CA GLU A 37 -26.60 18.34 19.94
C GLU A 37 -26.53 18.21 18.42
N GLY A 38 -26.75 17.02 17.88
CA GLY A 38 -26.63 16.73 16.44
C GLY A 38 -25.20 16.74 15.90
N ASN A 39 -24.20 16.66 16.77
CA ASN A 39 -22.79 16.64 16.38
C ASN A 39 -22.36 15.26 15.91
N TYR A 40 -21.85 15.15 14.68
CA TYR A 40 -21.39 13.89 14.12
C TYR A 40 -20.13 14.06 13.26
N ILE A 41 -19.41 12.94 13.04
CA ILE A 41 -18.29 12.84 12.12
C ILE A 41 -18.78 12.09 10.87
N ALA A 42 -18.69 12.74 9.71
CA ALA A 42 -18.91 12.10 8.41
C ALA A 42 -17.57 11.83 7.71
N TYR A 43 -17.43 10.65 7.15
CA TYR A 43 -16.29 10.28 6.30
C TYR A 43 -16.71 10.40 4.85
N GLU A 44 -16.12 11.33 4.12
CA GLU A 44 -16.41 11.60 2.72
C GLU A 44 -15.22 11.23 1.81
N PRO A 45 -15.46 10.92 0.51
CA PRO A 45 -14.38 10.69 -0.43
C PRO A 45 -13.52 11.95 -0.59
N ILE A 46 -12.20 11.77 -0.57
CA ILE A 46 -11.25 12.88 -0.74
C ILE A 46 -11.23 13.42 -2.18
N GLY A 47 -11.69 12.64 -3.16
CA GLY A 47 -11.69 12.99 -4.57
C GLY A 47 -10.87 12.01 -5.43
N VAL A 48 -10.00 12.54 -6.29
CA VAL A 48 -9.16 11.77 -7.22
C VAL A 48 -7.87 11.33 -6.56
N CYS A 49 -7.63 10.02 -6.48
CA CYS A 49 -6.45 9.43 -5.87
C CYS A 49 -5.46 8.92 -6.93
N ALA A 50 -4.22 9.39 -6.91
CA ALA A 50 -3.11 8.78 -7.63
C ALA A 50 -2.46 7.70 -6.74
N LEU A 51 -2.55 6.44 -7.17
CA LEU A 51 -2.06 5.26 -6.44
C LEU A 51 -0.81 4.73 -7.15
N ILE A 52 0.36 4.85 -6.53
CA ILE A 52 1.64 4.47 -7.14
C ILE A 52 2.24 3.33 -6.34
N THR A 53 2.41 2.16 -6.97
CA THR A 53 2.82 0.91 -6.31
C THR A 53 4.20 0.43 -6.77
N PRO A 54 4.98 -0.22 -5.87
CA PRO A 54 6.27 -0.77 -6.17
C PRO A 54 6.15 -2.17 -6.85
N TRP A 55 7.30 -2.75 -7.15
CA TRP A 55 7.44 -4.03 -7.85
C TRP A 55 7.59 -5.25 -6.93
N ASN A 56 7.91 -5.07 -5.66
CA ASN A 56 8.31 -6.16 -4.77
C ASN A 56 7.17 -7.03 -4.25
N TRP A 57 5.96 -6.47 -4.09
CA TRP A 57 4.73 -7.14 -3.69
C TRP A 57 3.55 -6.65 -4.54
N PRO A 58 3.50 -6.95 -5.86
CA PRO A 58 2.63 -6.26 -6.79
C PRO A 58 1.16 -6.25 -6.39
N ILE A 59 0.52 -7.42 -6.30
CA ILE A 59 -0.92 -7.49 -6.01
C ILE A 59 -1.27 -7.04 -4.59
N ASN A 60 -0.39 -7.34 -3.62
CA ASN A 60 -0.54 -6.89 -2.24
C ASN A 60 -0.62 -5.35 -2.16
N GLN A 61 0.32 -4.68 -2.79
CA GLN A 61 0.39 -3.20 -2.76
C GLN A 61 -0.74 -2.54 -3.54
N ILE A 62 -1.22 -3.17 -4.61
CA ILE A 62 -2.40 -2.72 -5.34
C ILE A 62 -3.63 -2.83 -4.44
N ALA A 63 -3.87 -3.99 -3.83
CA ALA A 63 -5.02 -4.23 -2.97
C ALA A 63 -5.06 -3.23 -1.80
N LEU A 64 -3.94 -3.00 -1.12
CA LEU A 64 -3.84 -2.07 0.02
C LEU A 64 -4.14 -0.60 -0.31
N LYS A 65 -4.10 -0.21 -1.57
CA LYS A 65 -4.40 1.16 -2.02
C LYS A 65 -5.76 1.25 -2.72
N VAL A 66 -6.06 0.32 -3.60
CA VAL A 66 -7.29 0.35 -4.41
C VAL A 66 -8.53 0.08 -3.57
N LEU A 67 -8.48 -0.91 -2.67
CA LEU A 67 -9.65 -1.27 -1.88
C LEU A 67 -10.15 -0.15 -0.96
N PRO A 68 -9.29 0.51 -0.15
CA PRO A 68 -9.76 1.64 0.65
C PRO A 68 -10.25 2.82 -0.19
N ALA A 69 -9.64 3.10 -1.33
CA ALA A 69 -10.09 4.16 -2.22
C ALA A 69 -11.47 3.87 -2.82
N LEU A 70 -11.71 2.63 -3.28
CA LEU A 70 -13.03 2.20 -3.77
C LEU A 70 -14.08 2.28 -2.67
N ALA A 71 -13.76 1.75 -1.47
CA ALA A 71 -14.70 1.73 -0.35
C ALA A 71 -15.06 3.13 0.16
N ALA A 72 -14.12 4.08 0.08
CA ALA A 72 -14.35 5.47 0.42
C ALA A 72 -15.06 6.28 -0.68
N GLY A 73 -15.39 5.66 -1.82
CA GLY A 73 -16.07 6.33 -2.94
C GLY A 73 -15.18 7.24 -3.78
N CYS A 74 -13.86 7.08 -3.71
CA CYS A 74 -12.91 7.85 -4.49
C CYS A 74 -12.81 7.33 -5.93
N THR A 75 -12.52 8.21 -6.87
CA THR A 75 -12.00 7.85 -8.18
C THR A 75 -10.48 7.75 -8.13
N MET A 76 -9.87 6.94 -9.01
CA MET A 76 -8.44 6.69 -8.87
C MET A 76 -7.73 6.41 -10.19
N ILE A 77 -6.42 6.64 -10.15
CA ILE A 77 -5.48 6.28 -11.21
C ILE A 77 -4.39 5.42 -10.57
N LEU A 78 -4.32 4.15 -10.94
CA LEU A 78 -3.26 3.24 -10.52
C LEU A 78 -2.09 3.32 -11.50
N LYS A 79 -0.90 3.61 -10.97
CA LYS A 79 0.38 3.46 -11.68
C LYS A 79 1.22 2.37 -11.00
N PRO A 80 1.22 1.14 -11.50
CA PRO A 80 2.16 0.13 -11.01
C PRO A 80 3.59 0.47 -11.42
N SER A 81 4.57 -0.17 -10.76
CA SER A 81 5.95 -0.08 -11.21
C SER A 81 6.09 -0.63 -12.64
N GLU A 82 6.87 0.04 -13.46
CA GLU A 82 7.22 -0.39 -14.83
C GLU A 82 7.94 -1.75 -14.85
N ILE A 83 8.53 -2.17 -13.73
CA ILE A 83 9.22 -3.46 -13.59
C ILE A 83 8.22 -4.61 -13.40
N ALA A 84 7.04 -4.35 -12.82
CA ALA A 84 6.03 -5.37 -12.53
C ALA A 84 4.61 -4.90 -12.84
N PRO A 85 4.28 -4.56 -14.10
CA PRO A 85 2.99 -3.98 -14.47
C PRO A 85 1.88 -5.03 -14.61
N LEU A 86 2.21 -6.28 -14.92
CA LEU A 86 1.23 -7.31 -15.32
C LEU A 86 0.16 -7.58 -14.27
N SER A 87 0.52 -7.58 -12.99
CA SER A 87 -0.47 -7.73 -11.90
C SER A 87 -1.47 -6.57 -11.86
N GLY A 88 -1.01 -5.35 -12.16
CA GLY A 88 -1.88 -4.18 -12.26
C GLY A 88 -2.84 -4.27 -13.46
N MET A 89 -2.35 -4.75 -14.59
CA MET A 89 -3.16 -4.95 -15.80
C MET A 89 -4.25 -6.00 -15.56
N LEU A 90 -3.90 -7.15 -15.01
CA LEU A 90 -4.87 -8.19 -14.65
C LEU A 90 -5.89 -7.68 -13.62
N PHE A 91 -5.45 -6.88 -12.65
CA PHE A 91 -6.35 -6.29 -11.66
C PHE A 91 -7.35 -5.31 -12.31
N ALA A 92 -6.91 -4.56 -13.32
CA ALA A 92 -7.79 -3.67 -14.09
C ALA A 92 -8.87 -4.47 -14.87
N GLU A 93 -8.50 -5.62 -15.45
CA GLU A 93 -9.46 -6.52 -16.09
C GLU A 93 -10.48 -7.04 -15.07
N MET A 94 -10.05 -7.47 -13.88
CA MET A 94 -10.95 -7.91 -12.81
C MET A 94 -11.92 -6.81 -12.37
N ILE A 95 -11.46 -5.56 -12.23
CA ILE A 95 -12.32 -4.41 -11.91
C ILE A 95 -13.36 -4.18 -13.01
N HIS A 96 -12.95 -4.29 -14.27
CA HIS A 96 -13.86 -4.16 -15.41
C HIS A 96 -14.93 -5.26 -15.42
N GLU A 97 -14.52 -6.52 -15.25
CA GLU A 97 -15.43 -7.67 -15.19
C GLU A 97 -16.39 -7.61 -13.99
N ALA A 98 -15.93 -7.05 -12.87
CA ALA A 98 -16.76 -6.81 -11.68
C ALA A 98 -17.83 -5.71 -11.87
N GLY A 99 -17.84 -5.02 -13.02
CA GLY A 99 -18.89 -4.07 -13.39
C GLY A 99 -18.78 -2.70 -12.72
N PHE A 100 -17.60 -2.31 -12.23
CA PHE A 100 -17.41 -0.96 -11.70
C PHE A 100 -17.67 0.11 -12.78
N PRO A 101 -18.27 1.26 -12.43
CA PRO A 101 -18.54 2.32 -13.38
C PRO A 101 -17.24 2.82 -14.06
N LYS A 102 -17.34 3.15 -15.35
CA LYS A 102 -16.21 3.69 -16.12
C LYS A 102 -15.68 4.97 -15.46
N GLY A 103 -14.35 5.08 -15.37
CA GLY A 103 -13.68 6.24 -14.78
C GLY A 103 -13.46 6.15 -13.26
N VAL A 104 -14.12 5.23 -12.55
CA VAL A 104 -13.85 5.03 -11.11
C VAL A 104 -12.45 4.49 -10.88
N PHE A 105 -12.05 3.48 -11.65
CA PHE A 105 -10.69 2.94 -11.65
C PHE A 105 -10.06 3.10 -13.03
N ASN A 106 -8.85 3.64 -13.06
CA ASN A 106 -8.06 3.83 -14.26
C ASN A 106 -6.65 3.30 -14.04
N LEU A 107 -6.07 2.63 -15.04
CA LEU A 107 -4.70 2.15 -15.01
C LEU A 107 -3.85 2.92 -16.02
N ILE A 108 -2.69 3.36 -15.60
CA ILE A 108 -1.68 3.95 -16.49
C ILE A 108 -0.32 3.30 -16.23
N ASN A 109 0.32 2.80 -17.29
CA ASN A 109 1.69 2.33 -17.24
C ASN A 109 2.66 3.48 -17.59
N GLY A 110 3.84 3.43 -17.03
CA GLY A 110 4.91 4.39 -17.29
C GLY A 110 5.92 4.43 -16.17
N ASP A 111 6.97 5.21 -16.37
CA ASP A 111 8.07 5.35 -15.44
C ASP A 111 7.79 6.36 -14.30
N GLY A 112 8.69 6.41 -13.34
CA GLY A 112 8.61 7.36 -12.23
C GLY A 112 8.80 8.82 -12.66
N PRO A 113 9.88 9.14 -13.41
CA PRO A 113 10.19 10.51 -13.83
C PRO A 113 9.11 11.13 -14.75
N GLY A 114 8.52 10.37 -15.63
CA GLY A 114 7.47 10.84 -16.53
C GLY A 114 6.09 10.81 -15.86
N VAL A 115 5.45 9.64 -15.84
CA VAL A 115 4.07 9.47 -15.36
C VAL A 115 3.95 9.73 -13.85
N GLY A 116 4.90 9.24 -13.06
CA GLY A 116 4.88 9.46 -11.60
C GLY A 116 4.98 10.93 -11.22
N THR A 117 5.83 11.70 -11.90
CA THR A 117 5.94 13.14 -11.71
C THR A 117 4.65 13.84 -12.12
N SER A 118 4.11 13.52 -13.30
CA SER A 118 2.87 14.11 -13.80
C SER A 118 1.69 13.89 -12.85
N LEU A 119 1.53 12.68 -12.32
CA LEU A 119 0.47 12.36 -11.35
C LEU A 119 0.65 13.14 -10.04
N SER A 120 1.89 13.22 -9.52
CA SER A 120 2.15 13.89 -8.25
C SER A 120 2.01 15.42 -8.29
N SER A 121 2.20 16.03 -9.45
CA SER A 121 2.03 17.48 -9.65
C SER A 121 0.68 17.88 -10.25
N HIS A 122 -0.17 16.92 -10.67
CA HIS A 122 -1.38 17.22 -11.41
C HIS A 122 -2.40 17.98 -10.54
N PRO A 123 -2.95 19.14 -11.01
CA PRO A 123 -3.84 19.97 -10.20
C PRO A 123 -5.17 19.29 -9.83
N ASN A 124 -5.66 18.36 -10.65
CA ASN A 124 -6.91 17.64 -10.42
C ASN A 124 -6.72 16.29 -9.66
N VAL A 125 -5.57 16.08 -9.06
CA VAL A 125 -5.33 14.97 -8.14
C VAL A 125 -5.38 15.52 -6.72
N ASP A 126 -6.24 14.95 -5.88
CA ASP A 126 -6.47 15.38 -4.51
C ASP A 126 -5.57 14.66 -3.51
N MET A 127 -5.18 13.43 -3.84
CA MET A 127 -4.32 12.61 -2.98
C MET A 127 -3.33 11.77 -3.79
N VAL A 128 -2.09 11.67 -3.31
CA VAL A 128 -1.10 10.70 -3.80
C VAL A 128 -0.81 9.68 -2.71
N SER A 129 -1.07 8.41 -2.99
CA SER A 129 -0.64 7.29 -2.14
C SER A 129 0.50 6.54 -2.83
N PHE A 130 1.68 6.63 -2.26
CA PHE A 130 2.92 6.10 -2.82
C PHE A 130 3.57 5.07 -1.91
N THR A 131 4.02 3.96 -2.50
CA THR A 131 4.92 3.02 -1.83
C THR A 131 6.17 2.84 -2.71
N GLY A 132 7.35 3.03 -2.12
CA GLY A 132 8.61 2.90 -2.86
C GLY A 132 9.81 3.48 -2.13
N SER A 133 10.76 4.06 -2.87
CA SER A 133 11.99 4.59 -2.29
C SER A 133 11.80 5.93 -1.59
N THR A 134 12.61 6.18 -0.54
CA THR A 134 12.64 7.47 0.16
C THR A 134 12.94 8.64 -0.79
N ARG A 135 13.82 8.42 -1.79
CA ARG A 135 14.14 9.44 -2.81
C ARG A 135 12.90 9.84 -3.60
N ALA A 136 12.13 8.88 -4.09
CA ALA A 136 10.91 9.16 -4.84
C ALA A 136 9.82 9.78 -3.95
N GLY A 137 9.68 9.32 -2.69
CA GLY A 137 8.75 9.92 -1.74
C GLY A 137 9.00 11.40 -1.49
N LYS A 138 10.28 11.79 -1.33
CA LYS A 138 10.68 13.20 -1.20
C LYS A 138 10.32 14.03 -2.43
N LEU A 139 10.48 13.47 -3.64
CA LEU A 139 10.11 14.17 -4.89
C LEU A 139 8.60 14.33 -5.00
N ILE A 140 7.84 13.29 -4.70
CA ILE A 140 6.37 13.32 -4.69
C ILE A 140 5.87 14.39 -3.72
N THR A 141 6.41 14.46 -2.51
CA THR A 141 6.03 15.48 -1.52
C THR A 141 6.29 16.88 -2.03
N LYS A 142 7.43 17.11 -2.69
CA LYS A 142 7.75 18.42 -3.29
C LYS A 142 6.77 18.76 -4.42
N ASN A 143 6.51 17.83 -5.33
CA ASN A 143 5.59 18.04 -6.44
C ASN A 143 4.15 18.29 -5.99
N ALA A 144 3.73 17.69 -4.89
CA ALA A 144 2.40 17.83 -4.32
C ALA A 144 2.15 19.15 -3.58
N ALA A 145 3.22 19.85 -3.21
CA ALA A 145 3.15 21.03 -2.35
C ALA A 145 2.36 22.19 -2.95
N ASP A 146 2.52 22.46 -4.25
CA ASP A 146 1.88 23.60 -4.94
C ASP A 146 0.35 23.53 -4.91
N THR A 147 -0.21 22.34 -4.79
CA THR A 147 -1.68 22.13 -4.73
C THR A 147 -2.15 21.69 -3.35
N ILE A 148 -1.26 21.61 -2.37
CA ILE A 148 -1.53 21.18 -0.99
C ILE A 148 -2.28 19.82 -0.93
N LYS A 149 -2.10 18.98 -1.96
CA LYS A 149 -2.76 17.67 -2.01
C LYS A 149 -2.25 16.73 -0.92
N ARG A 150 -3.10 15.85 -0.46
CA ARG A 150 -2.72 14.87 0.56
C ARG A 150 -1.69 13.88 0.01
N VAL A 151 -0.65 13.59 0.81
CA VAL A 151 0.38 12.60 0.46
C VAL A 151 0.46 11.55 1.56
N SER A 152 0.35 10.28 1.16
CA SER A 152 0.56 9.11 2.02
C SER A 152 1.76 8.32 1.48
N LEU A 153 2.77 8.14 2.31
CA LEU A 153 4.05 7.53 1.92
C LEU A 153 4.31 6.26 2.72
N GLU A 154 4.54 5.16 2.01
CA GLU A 154 5.09 3.92 2.54
C GLU A 154 6.48 3.73 1.93
N LEU A 155 7.52 3.84 2.75
CA LEU A 155 8.90 3.92 2.28
C LEU A 155 9.74 2.73 2.78
N GLY A 156 10.95 2.62 2.28
CA GLY A 156 11.90 1.64 2.75
C GLY A 156 12.33 1.90 4.20
N GLY A 157 12.83 0.87 4.84
CA GLY A 157 13.27 0.94 6.22
C GLY A 157 14.42 -0.02 6.53
N LYS A 158 14.92 0.08 7.77
CA LYS A 158 15.90 -0.79 8.40
C LYS A 158 15.33 -1.28 9.72
N GLY A 159 14.31 -2.16 9.65
CA GLY A 159 13.65 -2.74 10.83
C GLY A 159 14.64 -3.50 11.73
N ALA A 160 14.35 -3.55 13.01
CA ALA A 160 15.12 -4.33 13.98
C ALA A 160 14.44 -5.69 14.22
N ASN A 161 15.26 -6.73 14.35
CA ASN A 161 14.91 -7.99 14.98
C ASN A 161 15.60 -8.04 16.34
N ILE A 162 14.82 -8.03 17.41
CA ILE A 162 15.34 -7.94 18.77
C ILE A 162 15.18 -9.30 19.45
N VAL A 163 16.26 -9.84 19.98
CA VAL A 163 16.31 -11.14 20.65
C VAL A 163 16.74 -10.93 22.11
N PHE A 164 15.85 -11.20 23.05
CA PHE A 164 16.11 -11.18 24.49
C PHE A 164 16.54 -12.55 25.02
N ALA A 165 17.06 -12.60 26.25
CA ALA A 165 17.58 -13.80 26.86
C ALA A 165 16.53 -14.92 27.05
N ASP A 166 15.25 -14.55 27.17
CA ASP A 166 14.12 -15.47 27.29
C ASP A 166 13.54 -15.95 25.94
N ALA A 167 14.17 -15.55 24.83
CA ALA A 167 13.74 -15.99 23.49
C ALA A 167 14.00 -17.51 23.32
N ASP A 168 13.08 -18.18 22.60
CA ASP A 168 13.24 -19.60 22.28
C ASP A 168 14.41 -19.86 21.31
N GLU A 169 14.94 -21.07 21.32
CA GLU A 169 16.10 -21.51 20.52
C GLU A 169 15.97 -21.24 19.00
N LYS A 170 14.75 -21.08 18.49
CA LYS A 170 14.48 -20.84 17.06
C LYS A 170 14.41 -19.37 16.70
N ALA A 171 14.53 -18.46 17.67
CA ALA A 171 14.36 -17.03 17.47
C ALA A 171 15.29 -16.47 16.37
N VAL A 172 16.58 -16.80 16.43
CA VAL A 172 17.57 -16.38 15.43
C VAL A 172 17.24 -16.96 14.06
N LYS A 173 16.92 -18.25 13.98
CA LYS A 173 16.56 -18.91 12.71
C LYS A 173 15.32 -18.28 12.08
N ARG A 174 14.31 -17.96 12.88
CA ARG A 174 13.11 -17.23 12.41
C ARG A 174 13.47 -15.83 11.90
N GLY A 175 14.32 -15.11 12.63
CA GLY A 175 14.79 -13.78 12.24
C GLY A 175 15.51 -13.79 10.90
N VAL A 176 16.47 -14.69 10.73
CA VAL A 176 17.21 -14.88 9.47
C VAL A 176 16.24 -15.22 8.32
N ARG A 177 15.32 -16.17 8.53
CA ARG A 177 14.31 -16.53 7.51
C ARG A 177 13.46 -15.33 7.10
N ARG A 178 13.10 -14.48 8.06
CA ARG A 178 12.27 -13.30 7.80
C ARG A 178 13.03 -12.22 7.01
N VAL A 179 14.31 -12.01 7.28
CA VAL A 179 15.15 -11.07 6.51
C VAL A 179 15.21 -11.47 5.05
N PHE A 180 15.40 -12.76 4.76
CA PHE A 180 15.55 -13.26 3.39
C PHE A 180 14.23 -13.63 2.71
N ASN A 181 13.09 -13.44 3.38
CA ASN A 181 11.80 -13.62 2.74
C ASN A 181 11.66 -12.67 1.53
N ASN A 182 11.05 -13.13 0.44
CA ASN A 182 10.98 -12.40 -0.84
C ASN A 182 12.38 -11.93 -1.32
N SER A 183 13.41 -12.74 -1.13
CA SER A 183 14.82 -12.39 -1.45
C SER A 183 15.31 -11.12 -0.73
N GLY A 184 14.78 -10.81 0.45
CA GLY A 184 15.07 -9.59 1.20
C GLY A 184 14.41 -8.32 0.64
N GLN A 185 13.51 -8.45 -0.32
CA GLN A 185 12.90 -7.32 -1.04
C GLN A 185 11.60 -6.85 -0.38
N SER A 186 11.66 -6.56 0.93
CA SER A 186 10.51 -6.08 1.70
C SER A 186 10.88 -4.86 2.53
N CYS A 187 10.02 -3.84 2.54
CA CYS A 187 10.24 -2.61 3.32
C CYS A 187 10.34 -2.87 4.82
N ASN A 188 9.67 -3.91 5.31
CA ASN A 188 9.67 -4.36 6.71
C ASN A 188 10.67 -5.49 7.00
N ALA A 189 11.60 -5.80 6.11
CA ALA A 189 12.64 -6.79 6.38
C ALA A 189 13.48 -6.36 7.59
N PRO A 190 13.57 -7.19 8.66
CA PRO A 190 14.30 -6.83 9.87
C PRO A 190 15.81 -7.05 9.68
N THR A 191 16.45 -6.13 8.95
CA THR A 191 17.84 -6.24 8.50
C THR A 191 18.88 -5.96 9.58
N ARG A 192 18.46 -5.56 10.78
CA ARG A 192 19.33 -5.39 11.95
C ARG A 192 18.96 -6.40 13.00
N LEU A 193 19.90 -7.25 13.40
CA LEU A 193 19.75 -8.18 14.51
C LEU A 193 20.37 -7.57 15.77
N LEU A 194 19.55 -7.28 16.76
CA LEU A 194 19.95 -6.79 18.08
C LEU A 194 19.76 -7.93 19.08
N VAL A 195 20.84 -8.30 19.73
CA VAL A 195 20.84 -9.44 20.67
C VAL A 195 21.18 -8.90 22.06
N GLU A 196 20.43 -9.35 23.06
CA GLU A 196 20.74 -9.02 24.46
C GLU A 196 22.15 -9.49 24.81
N LYS A 197 22.91 -8.65 25.50
CA LYS A 197 24.34 -8.89 25.78
C LYS A 197 24.59 -10.20 26.53
N SER A 198 23.66 -10.64 27.37
CA SER A 198 23.79 -11.85 28.18
C SER A 198 23.81 -13.15 27.38
N ILE A 199 23.32 -13.11 26.10
CA ILE A 199 23.22 -14.26 25.20
C ILE A 199 23.95 -14.07 23.87
N TYR A 200 24.77 -13.01 23.78
CA TYR A 200 25.55 -12.67 22.58
C TYR A 200 26.81 -13.52 22.47
#